data_5061a2f6928ebf430f27056181c9e8d6
#
_entry.id   5061a2f6928ebf430f27056181c9e8d6
#
_cell.length_a   1.000
_cell.length_b   1.000
_cell.length_c   1.000
_cell.angle_alpha   90.00
_cell.angle_beta   90.00
_cell.angle_gamma   90.00
#
_symmetry.space_group_name_H-M   'P 1'
#
loop_
_entity.id
_entity.type
_entity.pdbx_description
1 polymer ?
#
loop_
_entity_poly.entity_id
_entity_poly.type
_entity_poly.pdbx_seq_one_letter_code
_entity_poly.pdbx_strand_id
1 'polypeptide(L)'
;MLPEDWGSGFGRTIGVFYNGDGIQEQDSRGRRITDDSFLMAFNAHDDEVDFHLPSDEYSQYWEVLIDTAAQADAYEPLKAGATLTLDAKSTVVLRAYSGPEAEVDTSAAASLASMAEHEEAQEEMVEAQTKAAEASEAKATGADKEAQA
;
A
#
# COMPACT_ATOMS: atom_id res chain seq x y z
N MET A 1 4.83 19.37 -20.02
CA MET A 1 5.47 19.13 -21.31
C MET A 1 4.78 19.97 -22.34
N LEU A 2 5.51 20.84 -23.01
CA LEU A 2 4.97 21.69 -24.09
C LEU A 2 5.15 20.97 -25.44
N PRO A 3 4.37 21.33 -26.48
CA PRO A 3 4.52 20.72 -27.81
C PRO A 3 5.95 20.85 -28.39
N GLU A 4 6.67 21.90 -28.00
CA GLU A 4 8.04 22.16 -28.42
C GLU A 4 9.03 21.12 -27.86
N ASP A 5 8.76 20.56 -26.68
CA ASP A 5 9.62 19.56 -26.04
C ASP A 5 9.70 18.28 -26.85
N TRP A 6 8.63 17.94 -27.58
CA TRP A 6 8.55 16.76 -28.47
C TRP A 6 9.32 16.94 -29.79
N GLY A 7 9.56 18.19 -30.15
CA GLY A 7 10.30 18.54 -31.40
C GLY A 7 11.80 18.70 -31.18
N SER A 8 12.28 18.69 -29.94
CA SER A 8 13.70 18.85 -29.66
C SER A 8 14.45 17.53 -29.91
N GLY A 9 15.34 17.52 -30.87
CA GLY A 9 16.16 16.33 -31.20
C GLY A 9 17.10 15.85 -30.08
N PHE A 10 17.10 16.55 -28.93
CA PHE A 10 17.92 16.25 -27.76
C PHE A 10 17.11 15.56 -26.64
N GLY A 11 15.78 15.54 -26.73
CA GLY A 11 14.91 14.94 -25.70
C GLY A 11 14.88 13.41 -25.82
N ARG A 12 15.89 12.72 -25.33
CA ARG A 12 15.97 11.24 -25.32
C ARG A 12 15.73 10.62 -23.94
N THR A 13 15.42 11.46 -22.96
CA THR A 13 15.13 11.03 -21.60
C THR A 13 13.71 11.49 -21.23
N ILE A 14 12.91 10.60 -20.68
CA ILE A 14 11.54 10.89 -20.25
C ILE A 14 11.28 10.25 -18.88
N GLY A 15 10.62 11.01 -18.00
CA GLY A 15 10.06 10.50 -16.76
C GLY A 15 8.54 10.47 -16.84
N VAL A 16 7.92 9.37 -16.41
CA VAL A 16 6.48 9.19 -16.33
C VAL A 16 6.10 8.85 -14.90
N PHE A 17 5.24 9.67 -14.30
CA PHE A 17 4.73 9.44 -12.95
C PHE A 17 3.31 8.86 -13.01
N TYR A 18 3.11 7.75 -12.32
CA TYR A 18 1.82 7.10 -12.09
C TYR A 18 1.39 7.34 -10.65
N ASN A 19 0.32 8.09 -10.47
CA ASN A 19 -0.20 8.42 -9.15
C ASN A 19 -1.21 7.36 -8.70
N GLY A 20 -0.84 6.50 -7.74
CA GLY A 20 -1.71 5.49 -7.16
C GLY A 20 -2.87 6.06 -6.35
N ASP A 21 -2.70 7.27 -5.78
CA ASP A 21 -3.79 8.00 -5.13
C ASP A 21 -4.76 8.63 -6.12
N GLY A 22 -4.39 8.74 -7.38
CA GLY A 22 -5.19 9.33 -8.45
C GLY A 22 -6.21 8.40 -9.10
N ILE A 23 -6.32 7.15 -8.64
CA ILE A 23 -7.26 6.16 -9.19
C ILE A 23 -8.69 6.63 -8.92
N GLN A 24 -9.48 6.78 -9.99
CA GLN A 24 -10.86 7.27 -9.91
C GLN A 24 -11.89 6.15 -9.75
N GLU A 25 -11.49 4.90 -9.93
CA GLU A 25 -12.35 3.73 -9.80
C GLU A 25 -12.60 3.38 -8.35
N GLN A 26 -13.72 2.71 -8.12
CA GLN A 26 -14.13 2.21 -6.82
C GLN A 26 -14.17 0.67 -6.84
N ASP A 27 -13.92 0.08 -5.69
CA ASP A 27 -14.08 -1.36 -5.51
C ASP A 27 -15.55 -1.79 -5.60
N SER A 28 -15.82 -3.10 -5.58
CA SER A 28 -17.18 -3.66 -5.60
C SER A 28 -18.07 -3.24 -4.42
N ARG A 29 -17.48 -2.59 -3.40
CA ARG A 29 -18.17 -2.06 -2.21
C ARG A 29 -18.31 -0.54 -2.23
N GLY A 30 -17.91 0.12 -3.32
CA GLY A 30 -17.95 1.56 -3.49
C GLY A 30 -16.86 2.32 -2.74
N ARG A 31 -15.77 1.67 -2.30
CA ARG A 31 -14.64 2.32 -1.65
C ARG A 31 -13.63 2.75 -2.70
N ARG A 32 -13.01 3.91 -2.48
CA ARG A 32 -11.92 4.42 -3.33
C ARG A 32 -10.76 3.41 -3.34
N ILE A 33 -10.26 3.11 -4.52
CA ILE A 33 -9.05 2.32 -4.70
C ILE A 33 -7.85 3.27 -4.61
N THR A 34 -6.86 2.91 -3.80
CA THR A 34 -5.54 3.56 -3.75
C THR A 34 -4.47 2.49 -3.87
N ASP A 35 -3.34 2.82 -4.45
CA ASP A 35 -2.22 1.91 -4.65
C ASP A 35 -0.91 2.71 -4.56
N ASP A 36 0.22 2.03 -4.65
CA ASP A 36 1.53 2.66 -4.70
C ASP A 36 1.66 3.59 -5.92
N SER A 37 2.42 4.65 -5.76
CA SER A 37 2.77 5.56 -6.85
C SER A 37 4.15 5.18 -7.42
N PHE A 38 4.29 5.27 -8.74
CA PHE A 38 5.52 4.88 -9.43
C PHE A 38 6.05 5.99 -10.33
N LEU A 39 7.37 6.06 -10.41
CA LEU A 39 8.08 6.88 -11.39
C LEU A 39 8.88 5.95 -12.30
N MET A 40 8.64 6.06 -13.60
CA MET A 40 9.42 5.36 -14.62
C MET A 40 10.30 6.38 -15.34
N ALA A 41 11.60 6.18 -15.31
CA ALA A 41 12.59 7.01 -16.01
C ALA A 41 13.24 6.19 -17.15
N PHE A 42 13.19 6.75 -18.34
CA PHE A 42 13.71 6.11 -19.56
C PHE A 42 14.85 6.95 -20.11
N ASN A 43 16.01 6.34 -20.32
CA ASN A 43 17.11 6.94 -21.06
C ASN A 43 17.29 6.22 -22.40
N ALA A 44 16.90 6.86 -23.48
CA ALA A 44 17.13 6.37 -24.85
C ALA A 44 18.41 6.90 -25.47
N HIS A 45 19.26 7.61 -24.71
CA HIS A 45 20.54 8.12 -25.16
C HIS A 45 21.58 7.00 -25.23
N ASP A 46 22.64 7.23 -25.98
CA ASP A 46 23.80 6.33 -26.08
C ASP A 46 24.81 6.51 -24.92
N ASP A 47 24.61 7.55 -24.10
CA ASP A 47 25.41 7.90 -22.94
C ASP A 47 24.55 7.92 -21.67
N GLU A 48 25.20 7.91 -20.51
CA GLU A 48 24.55 8.12 -19.21
C GLU A 48 23.95 9.53 -19.11
N VAL A 49 22.87 9.66 -18.35
CA VAL A 49 22.18 10.94 -18.12
C VAL A 49 21.83 11.09 -16.65
N ASP A 50 22.14 12.24 -16.08
CA ASP A 50 21.71 12.60 -14.75
C ASP A 50 20.22 13.01 -14.75
N PHE A 51 19.40 12.21 -14.08
CA PHE A 51 17.98 12.41 -13.92
C PHE A 51 17.68 12.95 -12.52
N HIS A 52 17.06 14.13 -12.45
CA HIS A 52 16.65 14.72 -11.18
C HIS A 52 15.27 14.17 -10.77
N LEU A 53 15.24 13.51 -9.62
CA LEU A 53 14.00 12.99 -9.06
C LEU A 53 13.04 14.14 -8.69
N PRO A 54 11.72 13.93 -8.77
CA PRO A 54 10.74 14.91 -8.37
C PRO A 54 10.90 15.36 -6.93
N SER A 55 10.35 16.54 -6.61
CA SER A 55 10.32 17.11 -5.26
C SER A 55 9.47 16.27 -4.30
N ASP A 56 9.53 16.63 -3.03
CA ASP A 56 8.77 16.03 -1.93
C ASP A 56 7.23 16.17 -2.06
N GLU A 57 6.75 17.01 -2.98
CA GLU A 57 5.33 17.06 -3.36
C GLU A 57 4.83 15.73 -3.97
N TYR A 58 5.73 14.95 -4.59
CA TYR A 58 5.41 13.66 -5.20
C TYR A 58 5.69 12.49 -4.26
N SER A 59 6.83 12.51 -3.57
CA SER A 59 7.24 11.54 -2.57
C SER A 59 8.45 12.05 -1.78
N GLN A 60 8.56 11.70 -0.51
CA GLN A 60 9.75 12.02 0.29
C GLN A 60 10.95 11.16 -0.08
N TYR A 61 10.71 9.90 -0.44
CA TYR A 61 11.73 8.94 -0.83
C TYR A 61 11.30 8.13 -2.05
N TRP A 62 12.27 7.59 -2.74
CA TRP A 62 12.11 6.76 -3.92
C TRP A 62 12.92 5.48 -3.75
N GLU A 63 12.29 4.35 -3.88
CA GLU A 63 12.92 3.03 -3.88
C GLU A 63 13.04 2.52 -5.31
N VAL A 64 14.25 2.12 -5.72
CA VAL A 64 14.47 1.51 -7.04
C VAL A 64 13.98 0.07 -7.00
N LEU A 65 12.97 -0.25 -7.80
CA LEU A 65 12.43 -1.60 -7.93
C LEU A 65 13.03 -2.35 -9.12
N ILE A 66 13.28 -1.64 -10.20
CA ILE A 66 13.83 -2.21 -11.43
C ILE A 66 14.86 -1.23 -12.00
N ASP A 67 16.02 -1.76 -12.32
CA ASP A 67 16.99 -1.10 -13.16
C ASP A 67 17.45 -2.09 -14.25
N THR A 68 17.31 -1.71 -15.50
CA THR A 68 17.67 -2.59 -16.62
C THR A 68 19.17 -2.65 -16.91
N ALA A 69 19.96 -1.76 -16.33
CA ALA A 69 21.42 -1.71 -16.48
C ALA A 69 22.15 -2.25 -15.25
N ALA A 70 21.54 -2.20 -14.06
CA ALA A 70 22.13 -2.63 -12.81
C ALA A 70 21.14 -3.50 -11.99
N GLN A 71 21.55 -3.96 -10.81
CA GLN A 71 20.67 -4.65 -9.88
C GLN A 71 19.99 -3.62 -8.98
N ALA A 72 18.66 -3.71 -8.87
CA ALA A 72 17.86 -2.76 -8.10
C ALA A 72 18.20 -2.74 -6.59
N ASP A 73 18.56 -3.86 -6.03
CA ASP A 73 18.99 -4.04 -4.63
C ASP A 73 20.37 -3.40 -4.31
N ALA A 74 21.09 -2.89 -5.33
CA ALA A 74 22.30 -2.09 -5.11
C ALA A 74 22.03 -0.65 -4.66
N TYR A 75 20.77 -0.21 -4.71
CA TYR A 75 20.38 1.15 -4.36
C TYR A 75 19.83 1.24 -2.94
N GLU A 76 20.33 2.21 -2.18
CA GLU A 76 19.62 2.68 -1.00
C GLU A 76 18.46 3.62 -1.43
N PRO A 77 17.40 3.76 -0.60
CA PRO A 77 16.31 4.69 -0.90
C PRO A 77 16.82 6.11 -1.16
N LEU A 78 16.41 6.66 -2.28
CA LEU A 78 16.81 7.98 -2.74
C LEU A 78 15.83 9.04 -2.18
N LYS A 79 16.35 10.18 -1.76
CA LYS A 79 15.49 11.30 -1.31
C LYS A 79 14.87 12.05 -2.48
N ALA A 80 13.76 12.71 -2.23
CA ALA A 80 13.18 13.69 -3.13
C ALA A 80 14.22 14.71 -3.62
N GLY A 81 14.19 15.03 -4.91
CA GLY A 81 15.14 15.95 -5.52
C GLY A 81 16.56 15.44 -5.68
N ALA A 82 16.86 14.21 -5.29
CA ALA A 82 18.17 13.61 -5.54
C ALA A 82 18.41 13.41 -7.04
N THR A 83 19.66 13.27 -7.41
CA THR A 83 20.05 12.93 -8.78
C THR A 83 20.31 11.42 -8.87
N LEU A 84 19.70 10.79 -9.85
CA LEU A 84 19.93 9.41 -10.24
C LEU A 84 20.59 9.39 -11.62
N THR A 85 21.75 8.78 -11.74
CA THR A 85 22.37 8.58 -13.05
C THR A 85 21.72 7.39 -13.73
N LEU A 86 21.11 7.64 -14.89
CA LEU A 86 20.54 6.61 -15.77
C LEU A 86 21.58 6.18 -16.79
N ASP A 87 21.92 4.91 -16.81
CA ASP A 87 22.83 4.36 -17.80
C ASP A 87 22.28 4.50 -19.23
N ALA A 88 23.18 4.39 -20.21
CA ALA A 88 22.81 4.41 -21.63
C ALA A 88 21.77 3.32 -21.94
N LYS A 89 20.71 3.68 -22.71
CA LYS A 89 19.67 2.74 -23.14
C LYS A 89 19.01 1.97 -21.99
N SER A 90 18.86 2.63 -20.84
CA SER A 90 18.31 2.01 -19.63
C SER A 90 16.91 2.53 -19.28
N THR A 91 16.23 1.77 -18.43
CA THR A 91 14.97 2.13 -17.81
C THR A 91 15.06 1.83 -16.31
N VAL A 92 14.67 2.78 -15.50
CA VAL A 92 14.57 2.61 -14.05
C VAL A 92 13.13 2.82 -13.61
N VAL A 93 12.62 1.91 -12.78
CA VAL A 93 11.30 2.02 -12.14
C VAL A 93 11.50 2.23 -10.66
N LEU A 94 10.93 3.31 -10.15
CA LEU A 94 11.00 3.67 -8.75
C LEU A 94 9.59 3.67 -8.16
N ARG A 95 9.49 3.23 -6.91
CA ARG A 95 8.29 3.34 -6.08
C ARG A 95 8.42 4.53 -5.15
N ALA A 96 7.35 5.33 -5.07
CA ALA A 96 7.22 6.38 -4.08
C ALA A 96 7.02 5.77 -2.69
N TYR A 97 7.74 6.26 -1.68
CA TYR A 97 7.55 5.77 -0.35
C TYR A 97 7.85 6.84 0.72
N SER A 98 7.23 6.72 1.90
CA SER A 98 7.29 7.76 2.94
C SER A 98 8.53 7.69 3.84
N GLY A 99 9.43 6.75 3.58
CA GLY A 99 10.68 6.58 4.34
C GLY A 99 10.72 5.34 5.23
N PRO A 100 11.90 4.97 5.73
CA PRO A 100 12.11 3.74 6.50
C PRO A 100 11.34 3.70 7.84
N GLU A 101 10.87 4.83 8.34
CA GLU A 101 10.05 4.89 9.56
C GLU A 101 8.55 4.75 9.27
N ALA A 102 8.11 4.88 8.02
CA ALA A 102 6.69 4.84 7.64
C ALA A 102 6.17 3.44 7.33
N GLU A 103 7.04 2.45 7.14
CA GLU A 103 6.63 1.04 6.95
C GLU A 103 6.00 0.40 8.20
N VAL A 104 5.92 1.14 9.30
CA VAL A 104 5.26 0.69 10.55
C VAL A 104 3.79 1.11 10.62
N ASP A 105 3.22 1.72 9.59
CA ASP A 105 1.79 1.97 9.57
C ASP A 105 1.04 0.71 9.11
N THR A 106 0.94 -0.19 10.05
CA THR A 106 0.19 -1.43 10.14
C THR A 106 -1.33 -1.22 9.98
N SER A 107 -1.78 -0.46 9.04
CA SER A 107 -3.22 -0.30 8.74
C SER A 107 -3.87 -1.67 8.43
N ALA A 108 -3.17 -2.56 7.74
CA ALA A 108 -3.63 -3.93 7.51
C ALA A 108 -3.54 -4.80 8.78
N ALA A 109 -2.48 -4.67 9.58
CA ALA A 109 -2.34 -5.41 10.83
C ALA A 109 -3.29 -4.89 11.92
N ALA A 110 -3.54 -3.57 11.98
CA ALA A 110 -4.54 -2.99 12.87
C ALA A 110 -5.97 -3.41 12.46
N SER A 111 -6.25 -3.53 11.16
CA SER A 111 -7.54 -4.07 10.68
C SER A 111 -7.70 -5.55 11.00
N LEU A 112 -6.66 -6.35 10.87
CA LEU A 112 -6.69 -7.78 11.23
C LEU A 112 -6.82 -7.99 12.74
N ALA A 113 -6.11 -7.21 13.56
CA ALA A 113 -6.23 -7.23 15.00
C ALA A 113 -7.65 -6.82 15.48
N SER A 114 -8.23 -5.77 14.89
CA SER A 114 -9.60 -5.34 15.18
C SER A 114 -10.65 -6.38 14.76
N MET A 115 -10.41 -7.11 13.68
CA MET A 115 -11.31 -8.21 13.27
C MET A 115 -11.19 -9.41 14.20
N ALA A 116 -10.00 -9.76 14.69
CA ALA A 116 -9.79 -10.84 15.64
C ALA A 116 -10.43 -10.53 17.01
N GLU A 117 -10.27 -9.30 17.51
CA GLU A 117 -10.94 -8.86 18.74
C GLU A 117 -12.50 -8.88 18.62
N HIS A 118 -13.01 -8.60 17.44
CA HIS A 118 -14.46 -8.64 17.19
C HIS A 118 -15.00 -10.08 17.12
N GLU A 119 -14.21 -11.00 16.59
CA GLU A 119 -14.54 -12.43 16.50
C GLU A 119 -14.51 -13.09 17.89
N GLU A 120 -13.48 -12.82 18.71
CA GLU A 120 -13.42 -13.27 20.10
C GLU A 120 -14.58 -12.73 20.95
N ALA A 121 -14.93 -11.44 20.79
CA ALA A 121 -16.06 -10.84 21.51
C ALA A 121 -17.42 -11.45 21.10
N GLN A 122 -17.56 -11.87 19.86
CA GLN A 122 -18.77 -12.57 19.40
C GLN A 122 -18.86 -14.00 19.94
N GLU A 123 -17.76 -14.73 19.97
CA GLU A 123 -17.72 -16.08 20.55
C GLU A 123 -18.05 -16.06 22.04
N GLU A 124 -17.48 -15.12 22.80
CA GLU A 124 -17.77 -14.98 24.23
C GLU A 124 -19.24 -14.62 24.51
N MET A 125 -19.84 -13.79 23.64
CA MET A 125 -21.24 -13.43 23.76
C MET A 125 -22.18 -14.60 23.42
N VAL A 126 -21.84 -15.45 22.45
CA VAL A 126 -22.59 -16.66 22.10
C VAL A 126 -22.49 -17.70 23.22
N GLU A 127 -21.31 -17.90 23.81
CA GLU A 127 -21.12 -18.81 24.94
C GLU A 127 -21.89 -18.37 26.18
N ALA A 128 -21.90 -17.06 26.47
CA ALA A 128 -22.66 -16.49 27.57
C ALA A 128 -24.18 -16.66 27.37
N GLN A 129 -24.69 -16.53 26.15
CA GLN A 129 -26.12 -16.74 25.83
C GLN A 129 -26.52 -18.21 25.92
N THR A 130 -25.68 -19.12 25.48
CA THR A 130 -25.94 -20.58 25.58
C THR A 130 -25.99 -21.02 27.03
N LYS A 131 -25.03 -20.55 27.85
CA LYS A 131 -24.99 -20.85 29.29
C LYS A 131 -26.19 -20.26 30.06
N ALA A 132 -26.68 -19.09 29.66
CA ALA A 132 -27.88 -18.49 30.25
C ALA A 132 -29.15 -19.25 29.85
N ALA A 133 -29.24 -19.78 28.64
CA ALA A 133 -30.34 -20.61 28.17
C ALA A 133 -30.43 -21.95 28.92
N GLU A 134 -29.27 -22.63 29.08
CA GLU A 134 -29.18 -23.89 29.85
C GLU A 134 -29.58 -23.70 31.33
N ALA A 135 -29.14 -22.60 31.95
CA ALA A 135 -29.47 -22.27 33.31
C ALA A 135 -31.01 -21.98 33.49
N SER A 136 -31.65 -21.44 32.47
CA SER A 136 -33.10 -21.18 32.44
C SER A 136 -33.89 -22.49 32.30
N GLU A 137 -33.44 -23.42 31.44
CA GLU A 137 -34.07 -24.72 31.28
C GLU A 137 -33.95 -25.61 32.53
N ALA A 138 -32.79 -25.60 33.18
CA ALA A 138 -32.57 -26.33 34.43
C ALA A 138 -33.49 -25.84 35.57
N LYS A 139 -33.83 -24.55 35.58
CA LYS A 139 -34.73 -23.94 36.57
C LYS A 139 -36.18 -24.26 36.28
N ALA A 140 -36.57 -24.40 35.04
CA ALA A 140 -37.95 -24.78 34.64
C ALA A 140 -38.23 -26.25 34.94
N THR A 141 -37.27 -27.17 34.72
CA THR A 141 -37.42 -28.61 35.03
C THR A 141 -37.39 -28.92 36.53
N GLY A 142 -36.75 -28.05 37.35
CA GLY A 142 -36.73 -28.17 38.80
C GLY A 142 -38.08 -27.82 39.46
N ALA A 143 -38.81 -26.86 38.89
CA ALA A 143 -40.09 -26.39 39.42
C ALA A 143 -41.26 -27.39 39.24
N ASP A 144 -41.19 -28.20 38.17
CA ASP A 144 -42.21 -29.19 37.85
C ASP A 144 -42.13 -30.46 38.73
N LYS A 145 -41.01 -30.69 39.40
CA LYS A 145 -40.83 -31.82 40.32
C LYS A 145 -41.32 -31.54 41.73
N GLU A 146 -41.42 -30.29 42.16
CA GLU A 146 -41.94 -29.92 43.48
C GLU A 146 -43.46 -29.78 43.52
N ALA A 147 -44.14 -29.70 42.35
CA ALA A 147 -45.58 -29.60 42.26
C ALA A 147 -46.32 -30.96 42.26
N GLN A 148 -45.60 -32.11 42.27
CA GLN A 148 -46.15 -33.45 42.24
C GLN A 148 -45.81 -34.31 43.47
N ALA A 149 -45.42 -33.68 44.61
CA ALA A 149 -45.14 -34.41 45.83
C ALA A 149 -46.21 -34.09 46.94
#